data_9385689fd6298e5d6d82ac8b6f425031
#
_entry.id   9385689fd6298e5d6d82ac8b6f425031
#
_cell.length_a   1.000
_cell.length_b   1.000
_cell.length_c   1.000
_cell.angle_alpha   90.00
_cell.angle_beta   90.00
_cell.angle_gamma   90.00
#
_symmetry.space_group_name_H-M   'P 1'
#
loop_
_entity.id
_entity.type
_entity.pdbx_description
1 polymer ?
#
loop_
_entity_poly.entity_id
_entity_poly.type
_entity_poly.pdbx_seq_one_letter_code
_entity_poly.pdbx_strand_id
1 'polypeptide(L)'
;MKEGLNMLEDLDVAKVLIEAFDNDETGILLYDQKDNLCFANKPMFTRFNRLNVNYEIGENVYDRMKKFKKFKILPEEEIDQRILNYEKVKKTKVASHYVIKGPTGRWIQIRDNLTPSGYILTVMTNVTDIIEQDLERKRLFEAIENFPGGVMFWDENDQLIVSNKRNQEIMKQAGINFVLEKGIKYEQMLKKQVNSNLYVLPKGISKT
;
A
#
# COMPACT_ATOMS: atom_id res chain seq x y z
N MET A 1 -1.98 -12.17 -28.99
CA MET A 1 -1.05 -11.02 -28.76
C MET A 1 -0.80 -10.15 -30.00
N LYS A 2 -1.08 -10.60 -31.22
CA LYS A 2 -0.95 -9.77 -32.46
C LYS A 2 -2.19 -8.90 -32.74
N GLU A 3 -3.38 -9.27 -32.26
CA GLU A 3 -4.62 -8.52 -32.53
C GLU A 3 -4.74 -7.20 -31.74
N GLY A 4 -4.11 -7.08 -30.57
CA GLY A 4 -4.12 -5.82 -29.80
C GLY A 4 -3.17 -4.75 -30.32
N LEU A 5 -2.15 -5.10 -31.13
CA LEU A 5 -1.21 -4.12 -31.70
C LEU A 5 -1.75 -3.37 -32.92
N ASN A 6 -2.60 -4.01 -33.71
CA ASN A 6 -3.18 -3.36 -34.88
C ASN A 6 -4.18 -2.24 -34.54
N MET A 7 -4.81 -2.29 -33.35
CA MET A 7 -5.70 -1.23 -32.90
C MET A 7 -4.95 0.03 -32.39
N LEU A 8 -3.68 -0.09 -32.02
CA LEU A 8 -2.86 1.05 -31.55
C LEU A 8 -2.24 1.87 -32.67
N GLU A 9 -2.34 1.42 -33.92
CA GLU A 9 -1.95 2.22 -35.10
C GLU A 9 -3.05 3.21 -35.51
N ASP A 10 -4.25 3.08 -34.93
CA ASP A 10 -5.35 4.00 -35.18
C ASP A 10 -5.21 5.24 -34.27
N LEU A 11 -5.04 6.40 -34.86
CA LEU A 11 -4.88 7.69 -34.18
C LEU A 11 -6.02 7.96 -33.19
N ASP A 12 -7.22 7.46 -33.50
CA ASP A 12 -8.41 7.58 -32.65
C ASP A 12 -8.29 6.77 -31.37
N VAL A 13 -7.71 5.56 -31.42
CA VAL A 13 -7.52 4.72 -30.21
C VAL A 13 -6.48 5.33 -29.27
N ALA A 14 -5.38 5.85 -29.80
CA ALA A 14 -4.37 6.54 -28.99
C ALA A 14 -4.96 7.77 -28.29
N LYS A 15 -5.80 8.55 -28.99
CA LYS A 15 -6.50 9.70 -28.45
C LYS A 15 -7.47 9.30 -27.32
N VAL A 16 -8.27 8.27 -27.52
CA VAL A 16 -9.22 7.76 -26.52
C VAL A 16 -8.48 7.25 -25.27
N LEU A 17 -7.34 6.58 -25.44
CA LEU A 17 -6.51 6.16 -24.30
C LEU A 17 -5.96 7.36 -23.51
N ILE A 18 -5.49 8.41 -24.19
CA ILE A 18 -5.03 9.63 -23.53
C ILE A 18 -6.19 10.29 -22.77
N GLU A 19 -7.36 10.43 -23.38
CA GLU A 19 -8.55 10.98 -22.74
C GLU A 19 -8.98 10.17 -21.51
N ALA A 20 -8.92 8.83 -21.58
CA ALA A 20 -9.21 7.97 -20.45
C ALA A 20 -8.26 8.21 -19.28
N PHE A 21 -6.95 8.32 -19.57
CA PHE A 21 -5.94 8.61 -18.53
C PHE A 21 -6.00 10.06 -18.02
N ASP A 22 -6.51 11.00 -18.81
CA ASP A 22 -6.70 12.38 -18.37
C ASP A 22 -7.89 12.55 -17.40
N ASN A 23 -8.83 11.61 -17.43
CA ASN A 23 -9.99 11.58 -16.54
C ASN A 23 -9.73 10.80 -15.23
N ASP A 24 -8.63 10.08 -15.13
CA ASP A 24 -8.21 9.39 -13.89
C ASP A 24 -7.25 10.30 -13.08
N GLU A 25 -7.21 10.09 -11.75
CA GLU A 25 -6.23 10.77 -10.88
C GLU A 25 -4.80 10.23 -11.05
N THR A 26 -4.62 9.16 -11.80
CA THR A 26 -3.32 8.53 -12.07
C THR A 26 -2.46 9.43 -12.94
N GLY A 27 -1.28 9.78 -12.44
CA GLY A 27 -0.28 10.52 -13.20
C GLY A 27 0.55 9.61 -14.10
N ILE A 28 0.71 10.01 -15.37
CA ILE A 28 1.51 9.26 -16.35
C ILE A 28 2.55 10.18 -16.96
N LEU A 29 3.80 9.70 -16.99
CA LEU A 29 4.93 10.33 -17.66
C LEU A 29 5.61 9.31 -18.57
N LEU A 30 6.03 9.75 -19.75
CA LEU A 30 6.83 8.95 -20.66
C LEU A 30 8.12 9.69 -20.98
N TYR A 31 9.24 9.01 -20.77
CA TYR A 31 10.58 9.51 -21.09
C TYR A 31 11.18 8.74 -22.27
N ASP A 32 11.87 9.45 -23.14
CA ASP A 32 12.58 8.85 -24.28
C ASP A 32 13.88 8.15 -23.85
N GLN A 33 14.59 7.59 -24.84
CA GLN A 33 15.85 6.89 -24.63
C GLN A 33 16.99 7.80 -24.13
N LYS A 34 16.81 9.15 -24.22
CA LYS A 34 17.74 10.17 -23.73
C LYS A 34 17.27 10.76 -22.39
N ASP A 35 16.26 10.16 -21.78
CA ASP A 35 15.66 10.60 -20.51
C ASP A 35 14.92 11.95 -20.59
N ASN A 36 14.49 12.36 -21.80
CA ASN A 36 13.70 13.56 -21.98
C ASN A 36 12.21 13.22 -21.92
N LEU A 37 11.43 14.08 -21.27
CA LEU A 37 9.98 13.91 -21.16
C LEU A 37 9.31 14.06 -22.53
N CYS A 38 8.68 12.99 -23.01
CA CYS A 38 7.92 12.99 -24.27
C CYS A 38 6.43 13.23 -24.06
N PHE A 39 5.90 12.76 -22.94
CA PHE A 39 4.48 12.84 -22.65
C PHE A 39 4.24 12.95 -21.13
N ALA A 40 3.26 13.77 -20.76
CA ALA A 40 2.65 13.82 -19.43
C ALA A 40 1.14 13.98 -19.61
N ASN A 41 0.34 13.25 -18.82
CA ASN A 41 -1.09 13.44 -18.86
C ASN A 41 -1.53 14.65 -18.02
N LYS A 42 -2.77 15.10 -18.21
CA LYS A 42 -3.35 16.28 -17.55
C LYS A 42 -3.24 16.25 -16.00
N PRO A 43 -3.48 15.14 -15.28
CA PRO A 43 -3.26 15.05 -13.86
C PRO A 43 -1.84 15.41 -13.41
N MET A 44 -0.82 15.04 -14.19
CA MET A 44 0.57 15.41 -13.90
C MET A 44 0.81 16.91 -14.03
N PHE A 45 0.37 17.53 -15.12
CA PHE A 45 0.47 18.99 -15.26
C PHE A 45 -0.26 19.72 -14.13
N THR A 46 -1.49 19.34 -13.82
CA THR A 46 -2.29 19.95 -12.74
C THR A 46 -1.61 19.83 -11.38
N ARG A 47 -1.04 18.65 -11.07
CA ARG A 47 -0.36 18.38 -9.79
C ARG A 47 0.87 19.26 -9.61
N PHE A 48 1.68 19.42 -10.65
CA PHE A 48 2.93 20.16 -10.55
C PHE A 48 2.74 21.67 -10.69
N ASN A 49 1.74 22.12 -11.44
CA ASN A 49 1.36 23.56 -11.47
C ASN A 49 0.98 24.06 -10.07
N ARG A 50 0.33 23.23 -9.24
CA ARG A 50 0.01 23.55 -7.84
C ARG A 50 1.26 23.70 -6.95
N LEU A 51 2.38 23.13 -7.35
CA LEU A 51 3.65 23.21 -6.65
C LEU A 51 4.56 24.32 -7.21
N ASN A 52 4.08 25.15 -8.15
CA ASN A 52 4.84 26.14 -8.90
C ASN A 52 6.06 25.55 -9.62
N VAL A 53 5.97 24.30 -10.03
CA VAL A 53 6.99 23.59 -10.82
C VAL A 53 6.33 23.03 -12.05
N ASN A 54 6.51 23.69 -13.17
CA ASN A 54 5.91 23.26 -14.44
C ASN A 54 6.68 22.09 -15.04
N TYR A 55 5.96 21.17 -15.65
CA TYR A 55 6.54 20.19 -16.56
C TYR A 55 6.65 20.79 -17.95
N GLU A 56 7.81 20.60 -18.56
CA GLU A 56 8.07 21.00 -19.95
C GLU A 56 8.39 19.74 -20.76
N ILE A 57 7.68 19.57 -21.88
CA ILE A 57 8.00 18.49 -22.84
C ILE A 57 9.41 18.75 -23.37
N GLY A 58 10.25 17.72 -23.40
CA GLY A 58 11.67 17.80 -23.73
C GLY A 58 12.59 17.99 -22.53
N GLU A 59 12.05 18.28 -21.32
CA GLU A 59 12.87 18.41 -20.12
C GLU A 59 13.48 17.06 -19.72
N ASN A 60 14.78 17.09 -19.39
CA ASN A 60 15.48 15.88 -18.93
C ASN A 60 15.11 15.52 -17.47
N VAL A 61 14.94 14.23 -17.18
CA VAL A 61 14.55 13.76 -15.85
C VAL A 61 15.53 14.20 -14.76
N TYR A 62 16.84 14.20 -15.03
CA TYR A 62 17.85 14.59 -14.06
C TYR A 62 17.82 16.11 -13.77
N ASP A 63 17.55 16.92 -14.78
CA ASP A 63 17.41 18.38 -14.59
C ASP A 63 16.13 18.68 -13.82
N ARG A 64 15.07 17.93 -14.03
CA ARG A 64 13.87 17.95 -13.21
C ARG A 64 14.19 17.65 -11.74
N MET A 65 14.97 16.61 -11.45
CA MET A 65 15.35 16.26 -10.08
C MET A 65 16.22 17.36 -9.43
N LYS A 66 17.11 18.02 -10.19
CA LYS A 66 17.84 19.19 -9.72
C LYS A 66 16.92 20.36 -9.37
N LYS A 67 15.89 20.62 -10.19
CA LYS A 67 14.85 21.62 -9.87
C LYS A 67 14.13 21.27 -8.57
N PHE A 68 13.77 20.01 -8.35
CA PHE A 68 13.10 19.56 -7.12
C PHE A 68 13.96 19.78 -5.88
N LYS A 69 15.27 19.52 -5.96
CA LYS A 69 16.23 19.85 -4.88
C LYS A 69 16.29 21.35 -4.64
N LYS A 70 16.49 22.14 -5.70
CA LYS A 70 16.59 23.59 -5.63
C LYS A 70 15.38 24.26 -4.98
N PHE A 71 14.18 23.83 -5.32
CA PHE A 71 12.92 24.36 -4.81
C PHE A 71 12.41 23.65 -3.56
N LYS A 72 13.15 22.67 -3.03
CA LYS A 72 12.78 21.87 -1.84
C LYS A 72 11.38 21.25 -1.95
N ILE A 73 11.06 20.74 -3.14
CA ILE A 73 9.75 20.11 -3.43
C ILE A 73 9.61 18.78 -2.67
N LEU A 74 10.71 18.04 -2.55
CA LEU A 74 10.81 16.79 -1.81
C LEU A 74 12.10 16.81 -0.98
N PRO A 75 12.18 16.00 0.10
CA PRO A 75 13.44 15.75 0.79
C PRO A 75 14.53 15.26 -0.16
N GLU A 76 15.77 15.65 0.06
CA GLU A 76 16.88 15.26 -0.82
C GLU A 76 17.04 13.75 -0.92
N GLU A 77 16.89 13.04 0.19
CA GLU A 77 16.97 11.59 0.27
C GLU A 77 15.93 10.90 -0.64
N GLU A 78 14.70 11.43 -0.70
CA GLU A 78 13.65 10.90 -1.58
C GLU A 78 13.97 11.17 -3.06
N ILE A 79 14.58 12.33 -3.37
CA ILE A 79 15.00 12.66 -4.74
C ILE A 79 16.15 11.73 -5.17
N ASP A 80 17.13 11.51 -4.32
CA ASP A 80 18.24 10.61 -4.59
C ASP A 80 17.77 9.15 -4.77
N GLN A 81 16.84 8.72 -3.93
CA GLN A 81 16.21 7.41 -4.08
C GLN A 81 15.40 7.30 -5.38
N ARG A 82 14.73 8.38 -5.79
CA ARG A 82 14.02 8.44 -7.08
C ARG A 82 14.98 8.25 -8.26
N ILE A 83 16.10 8.95 -8.27
CA ILE A 83 17.15 8.82 -9.30
C ILE A 83 17.70 7.40 -9.31
N LEU A 84 18.03 6.86 -8.14
CA LEU A 84 18.58 5.51 -8.01
C LEU A 84 17.62 4.45 -8.56
N ASN A 85 16.34 4.55 -8.25
CA ASN A 85 15.31 3.63 -8.75
C ASN A 85 15.15 3.73 -10.27
N TYR A 86 15.16 4.95 -10.82
CA TYR A 86 15.07 5.20 -12.25
C TYR A 86 16.26 4.58 -13.00
N GLU A 87 17.49 4.81 -12.53
CA GLU A 87 18.71 4.22 -13.12
C GLU A 87 18.73 2.68 -12.99
N LYS A 88 18.24 2.16 -11.85
CA LYS A 88 18.11 0.72 -11.68
C LYS A 88 17.24 0.08 -12.74
N VAL A 89 16.09 0.69 -13.08
CA VAL A 89 15.20 0.21 -14.16
C VAL A 89 15.93 0.17 -15.50
N LYS A 90 16.66 1.23 -15.83
CA LYS A 90 17.46 1.29 -17.08
C LYS A 90 18.51 0.17 -17.15
N LYS A 91 19.22 -0.05 -16.04
CA LYS A 91 20.31 -1.02 -15.96
C LYS A 91 19.83 -2.45 -15.92
N THR A 92 18.81 -2.75 -15.11
CA THR A 92 18.36 -4.12 -14.87
C THR A 92 17.21 -4.57 -15.77
N LYS A 93 16.52 -3.62 -16.42
CA LYS A 93 15.27 -3.82 -17.18
C LYS A 93 14.12 -4.40 -16.32
N VAL A 94 14.25 -4.34 -15.01
CA VAL A 94 13.23 -4.77 -14.05
C VAL A 94 12.48 -3.54 -13.58
N ALA A 95 11.16 -3.59 -13.62
CA ALA A 95 10.30 -2.51 -13.14
C ALA A 95 10.62 -2.13 -11.68
N SER A 96 10.66 -0.86 -11.36
CA SER A 96 10.70 -0.38 -9.98
C SER A 96 9.30 -0.13 -9.45
N HIS A 97 9.14 -0.31 -8.13
CA HIS A 97 7.90 -0.05 -7.44
C HIS A 97 8.20 0.42 -6.02
N TYR A 98 7.78 1.62 -5.68
CA TYR A 98 8.01 2.21 -4.35
C TYR A 98 6.97 3.28 -4.05
N VAL A 99 6.88 3.66 -2.78
CA VAL A 99 5.93 4.65 -2.27
C VAL A 99 6.72 5.78 -1.62
N ILE A 100 6.31 7.02 -1.89
CA ILE A 100 6.85 8.23 -1.25
C ILE A 100 5.72 9.04 -0.62
N LYS A 101 6.07 9.87 0.36
CA LYS A 101 5.16 10.89 0.85
C LYS A 101 5.39 12.19 0.09
N GLY A 102 4.45 12.55 -0.77
CA GLY A 102 4.53 13.77 -1.56
C GLY A 102 4.46 15.05 -0.72
N PRO A 103 4.78 16.21 -1.32
CA PRO A 103 4.84 17.52 -0.61
C PRO A 103 3.50 17.98 -0.06
N THR A 104 2.39 17.44 -0.53
CA THR A 104 1.04 17.71 -0.02
C THR A 104 0.61 16.76 1.11
N GLY A 105 1.52 15.92 1.61
CA GLY A 105 1.23 14.90 2.63
C GLY A 105 0.60 13.62 2.08
N ARG A 106 0.26 13.54 0.80
CA ARG A 106 -0.31 12.36 0.16
C ARG A 106 0.73 11.29 -0.09
N TRP A 107 0.35 10.03 0.06
CA TRP A 107 1.16 8.88 -0.30
C TRP A 107 1.02 8.57 -1.78
N ILE A 108 2.14 8.61 -2.50
CA ILE A 108 2.18 8.39 -3.95
C ILE A 108 2.98 7.12 -4.23
N GLN A 109 2.32 6.15 -4.84
CA GLN A 109 2.99 4.99 -5.41
C GLN A 109 3.57 5.37 -6.76
N ILE A 110 4.85 5.08 -6.97
CA ILE A 110 5.57 5.33 -8.22
C ILE A 110 6.00 3.99 -8.79
N ARG A 111 5.70 3.80 -10.06
CA ARG A 111 6.10 2.62 -10.82
C ARG A 111 6.78 3.05 -12.12
N ASP A 112 8.01 2.59 -12.33
CA ASP A 112 8.76 2.84 -13.56
C ASP A 112 8.93 1.53 -14.32
N ASN A 113 8.61 1.55 -15.62
CA ASN A 113 8.76 0.41 -16.52
C ASN A 113 9.55 0.83 -17.75
N LEU A 114 10.58 0.06 -18.11
CA LEU A 114 11.26 0.20 -19.37
C LEU A 114 10.50 -0.59 -20.46
N THR A 115 10.09 0.11 -21.52
CA THR A 115 9.45 -0.53 -22.68
C THR A 115 10.49 -1.24 -23.56
N PRO A 116 10.07 -2.21 -24.39
CA PRO A 116 10.98 -2.83 -25.37
C PRO A 116 11.62 -1.84 -26.33
N SER A 117 10.95 -0.74 -26.64
CA SER A 117 11.45 0.36 -27.48
C SER A 117 12.40 1.32 -26.75
N GLY A 118 12.71 1.08 -25.47
CA GLY A 118 13.66 1.87 -24.69
C GLY A 118 13.11 3.12 -24.03
N TYR A 119 11.79 3.32 -24.05
CA TYR A 119 11.13 4.41 -23.30
C TYR A 119 10.89 3.99 -21.84
N ILE A 120 10.90 4.95 -20.93
CA ILE A 120 10.49 4.70 -19.53
C ILE A 120 9.11 5.30 -19.28
N LEU A 121 8.17 4.41 -18.97
CA LEU A 121 6.84 4.78 -18.51
C LEU A 121 6.84 4.88 -16.98
N THR A 122 6.58 6.07 -16.46
CA THR A 122 6.35 6.31 -15.03
C THR A 122 4.86 6.47 -14.75
N VAL A 123 4.33 5.66 -13.84
CA VAL A 123 2.95 5.75 -13.36
C VAL A 123 2.96 6.15 -11.90
N MET A 124 2.17 7.19 -11.55
CA MET A 124 2.06 7.74 -10.20
C MET A 124 0.61 7.67 -9.72
N THR A 125 0.34 6.83 -8.75
CA THR A 125 -1.00 6.61 -8.20
C THR A 125 -1.08 7.12 -6.76
N ASN A 126 -2.17 7.83 -6.42
CA ASN A 126 -2.45 8.21 -5.05
C ASN A 126 -2.93 6.97 -4.27
N VAL A 127 -2.21 6.59 -3.23
CA VAL A 127 -2.50 5.44 -2.37
C VAL A 127 -2.74 5.85 -0.91
N THR A 128 -3.05 7.12 -0.69
CA THR A 128 -3.20 7.71 0.65
C THR A 128 -4.24 6.95 1.46
N ASP A 129 -5.44 6.76 0.92
CA ASP A 129 -6.54 6.10 1.64
C ASP A 129 -6.19 4.67 2.04
N ILE A 130 -5.50 3.93 1.14
CA ILE A 130 -5.06 2.56 1.40
C ILE A 130 -4.04 2.52 2.54
N ILE A 131 -3.05 3.42 2.50
CA ILE A 131 -2.00 3.49 3.52
C ILE A 131 -2.57 3.95 4.87
N GLU A 132 -3.45 4.96 4.86
CA GLU A 132 -4.07 5.47 6.10
C GLU A 132 -4.96 4.43 6.75
N GLN A 133 -5.79 3.72 5.99
CA GLN A 133 -6.60 2.61 6.51
C GLN A 133 -5.71 1.49 7.10
N ASP A 134 -4.61 1.15 6.46
CA ASP A 134 -3.69 0.12 6.97
C ASP A 134 -2.98 0.56 8.25
N LEU A 135 -2.60 1.84 8.34
CA LEU A 135 -2.03 2.43 9.55
C LEU A 135 -3.04 2.49 10.69
N GLU A 136 -4.29 2.86 10.41
CA GLU A 136 -5.35 2.87 11.40
C GLU A 136 -5.63 1.47 11.94
N ARG A 137 -5.75 0.49 11.03
CA ARG A 137 -5.90 -0.92 11.41
C ARG A 137 -4.76 -1.41 12.30
N LYS A 138 -3.52 -1.06 11.99
CA LYS A 138 -2.35 -1.40 12.82
C LYS A 138 -2.43 -0.76 14.21
N ARG A 139 -2.78 0.53 14.28
CA ARG A 139 -2.94 1.24 15.56
C ARG A 139 -4.03 0.61 16.45
N LEU A 140 -5.17 0.25 15.85
CA LEU A 140 -6.25 -0.44 16.56
C LEU A 140 -5.79 -1.81 17.06
N PHE A 141 -5.07 -2.56 16.24
CA PHE A 141 -4.52 -3.85 16.66
C PHE A 141 -3.52 -3.69 17.80
N GLU A 142 -2.60 -2.74 17.72
CA GLU A 142 -1.65 -2.42 18.80
C GLU A 142 -2.36 -1.99 20.08
N ALA A 143 -3.43 -1.21 19.99
CA ALA A 143 -4.23 -0.81 21.16
C ALA A 143 -4.91 -2.02 21.82
N ILE A 144 -5.43 -2.97 21.04
CA ILE A 144 -6.01 -4.22 21.53
C ILE A 144 -4.93 -5.08 22.21
N GLU A 145 -3.77 -5.23 21.58
CA GLU A 145 -2.66 -6.02 22.14
C GLU A 145 -2.10 -5.45 23.44
N ASN A 146 -2.04 -4.12 23.56
CA ASN A 146 -1.54 -3.43 24.75
C ASN A 146 -2.63 -3.13 25.81
N PHE A 147 -3.86 -3.55 25.57
CA PHE A 147 -4.93 -3.36 26.56
C PHE A 147 -4.63 -4.15 27.84
N PRO A 148 -4.78 -3.53 29.05
CA PRO A 148 -4.40 -4.16 30.32
C PRO A 148 -5.27 -5.35 30.73
N GLY A 149 -6.44 -5.52 30.11
CA GLY A 149 -7.35 -6.65 30.30
C GLY A 149 -7.28 -7.67 29.18
N GLY A 150 -7.84 -8.85 29.41
CA GLY A 150 -8.06 -9.84 28.37
C GLY A 150 -9.16 -9.38 27.40
N VAL A 151 -8.87 -9.41 26.12
CA VAL A 151 -9.81 -9.04 25.04
C VAL A 151 -9.97 -10.21 24.09
N MET A 152 -11.23 -10.53 23.76
CA MET A 152 -11.60 -11.50 22.73
C MET A 152 -12.71 -10.93 21.86
N PHE A 153 -12.59 -11.11 20.55
CA PHE A 153 -13.65 -10.81 19.59
C PHE A 153 -14.07 -12.07 18.85
N TRP A 154 -15.36 -12.23 18.69
CA TRP A 154 -16.01 -13.36 18.04
C TRP A 154 -16.82 -12.87 16.86
N ASP A 155 -16.89 -13.64 15.79
CA ASP A 155 -17.76 -13.33 14.65
C ASP A 155 -19.22 -13.79 14.90
N GLU A 156 -20.06 -13.55 13.92
CA GLU A 156 -21.49 -13.94 13.92
C GLU A 156 -21.72 -15.47 13.94
N ASN A 157 -20.68 -16.26 13.67
CA ASN A 157 -20.71 -17.73 13.71
C ASN A 157 -20.04 -18.29 14.98
N ASP A 158 -19.85 -17.45 15.99
CA ASP A 158 -19.14 -17.77 17.23
C ASP A 158 -17.69 -18.25 17.02
N GLN A 159 -17.02 -17.77 15.97
CA GLN A 159 -15.61 -18.07 15.72
C GLN A 159 -14.72 -16.95 16.23
N LEU A 160 -13.62 -17.31 16.90
CA LEU A 160 -12.66 -16.35 17.43
C LEU A 160 -11.95 -15.61 16.31
N ILE A 161 -12.12 -14.28 16.26
CA ILE A 161 -11.42 -13.39 15.34
C ILE A 161 -10.07 -12.95 15.91
N VAL A 162 -10.07 -12.48 17.16
CA VAL A 162 -8.91 -11.91 17.85
C VAL A 162 -8.95 -12.28 19.33
N SER A 163 -7.78 -12.64 19.87
CA SER A 163 -7.51 -12.72 21.30
C SER A 163 -6.18 -12.03 21.56
N ASN A 164 -6.16 -11.01 22.43
CA ASN A 164 -4.94 -10.28 22.73
C ASN A 164 -3.98 -11.11 23.61
N LYS A 165 -2.72 -10.71 23.63
CA LYS A 165 -1.67 -11.36 24.42
C LYS A 165 -2.02 -11.43 25.91
N ARG A 166 -2.62 -10.36 26.45
CA ARG A 166 -3.02 -10.30 27.86
C ARG A 166 -4.06 -11.36 28.22
N ASN A 167 -5.00 -11.63 27.33
CA ASN A 167 -5.96 -12.71 27.53
C ASN A 167 -5.29 -14.09 27.60
N GLN A 168 -4.31 -14.35 26.76
CA GLN A 168 -3.54 -15.61 26.80
C GLN A 168 -2.74 -15.74 28.08
N GLU A 169 -2.15 -14.63 28.60
CA GLU A 169 -1.45 -14.62 29.88
C GLU A 169 -2.39 -14.92 31.06
N ILE A 170 -3.56 -14.28 31.07
CA ILE A 170 -4.59 -14.52 32.10
C ILE A 170 -5.01 -16.00 32.09
N MET A 171 -5.28 -16.55 30.92
CA MET A 171 -5.65 -17.96 30.79
C MET A 171 -4.54 -18.89 31.27
N LYS A 172 -3.30 -18.61 30.92
CA LYS A 172 -2.13 -19.38 31.38
C LYS A 172 -1.97 -19.30 32.93
N GLN A 173 -2.10 -18.11 33.51
CA GLN A 173 -2.08 -17.93 34.99
C GLN A 173 -3.20 -18.70 35.68
N ALA A 174 -4.33 -18.84 35.03
CA ALA A 174 -5.47 -19.61 35.49
C ALA A 174 -5.33 -21.12 35.24
N GLY A 175 -4.18 -21.59 34.78
CA GLY A 175 -3.93 -23.04 34.53
C GLY A 175 -4.44 -23.57 33.19
N ILE A 176 -4.87 -22.69 32.28
CA ILE A 176 -5.32 -23.07 30.94
C ILE A 176 -4.13 -23.09 30.00
N ASN A 177 -3.64 -24.25 29.68
CA ASN A 177 -2.44 -24.45 28.83
C ASN A 177 -2.80 -24.74 27.37
N PHE A 178 -3.81 -24.09 26.81
CA PHE A 178 -4.06 -24.16 25.37
C PHE A 178 -4.03 -22.77 24.75
N VAL A 179 -3.55 -22.71 23.52
CA VAL A 179 -3.52 -21.47 22.73
C VAL A 179 -4.88 -21.25 22.09
N LEU A 180 -5.41 -20.03 22.21
CA LEU A 180 -6.62 -19.61 21.50
C LEU A 180 -6.25 -19.30 20.05
N GLU A 181 -6.52 -20.25 19.18
CA GLU A 181 -6.29 -20.09 17.75
C GLU A 181 -7.48 -19.38 17.10
N LYS A 182 -7.18 -18.50 16.14
CA LYS A 182 -8.19 -17.86 15.30
C LYS A 182 -9.07 -18.93 14.62
N GLY A 183 -10.39 -18.73 14.66
CA GLY A 183 -11.38 -19.67 14.10
C GLY A 183 -11.87 -20.75 15.06
N ILE A 184 -11.31 -20.87 16.28
CA ILE A 184 -11.89 -21.77 17.30
C ILE A 184 -13.31 -21.33 17.63
N LYS A 185 -14.24 -22.25 17.76
CA LYS A 185 -15.61 -21.95 18.17
C LYS A 185 -15.69 -21.67 19.65
N TYR A 186 -16.55 -20.73 20.04
CA TYR A 186 -16.79 -20.34 21.43
C TYR A 186 -17.11 -21.56 22.32
N GLU A 187 -18.00 -22.43 21.87
CA GLU A 187 -18.33 -23.67 22.55
C GLU A 187 -17.12 -24.58 22.80
N GLN A 188 -16.24 -24.71 21.81
CA GLN A 188 -15.02 -25.52 21.93
C GLN A 188 -14.05 -24.91 22.96
N MET A 189 -13.95 -23.59 23.00
CA MET A 189 -13.18 -22.89 24.00
C MET A 189 -13.73 -23.14 25.40
N LEU A 190 -15.05 -23.00 25.59
CA LEU A 190 -15.69 -23.27 26.87
C LEU A 190 -15.48 -24.71 27.36
N LYS A 191 -15.66 -25.70 26.47
CA LYS A 191 -15.38 -27.11 26.79
C LYS A 191 -13.95 -27.31 27.27
N LYS A 192 -12.98 -26.71 26.62
CA LYS A 192 -11.58 -26.76 27.04
C LYS A 192 -11.35 -26.09 28.41
N GLN A 193 -12.02 -24.97 28.69
CA GLN A 193 -11.91 -24.25 29.96
C GLN A 193 -12.55 -25.05 31.11
N VAL A 194 -13.72 -25.66 30.91
CA VAL A 194 -14.39 -26.49 31.91
C VAL A 194 -13.54 -27.71 32.26
N ASN A 195 -12.92 -28.33 31.25
CA ASN A 195 -12.05 -29.49 31.45
C ASN A 195 -10.74 -29.18 32.19
N SER A 196 -10.32 -27.91 32.19
CA SER A 196 -9.09 -27.45 32.88
C SER A 196 -9.27 -27.14 34.37
N ASN A 197 -10.42 -27.45 34.98
CA ASN A 197 -10.77 -27.19 36.39
C ASN A 197 -10.84 -25.70 36.79
N LEU A 198 -10.96 -24.80 35.84
CA LEU A 198 -11.03 -23.35 36.07
C LEU A 198 -12.34 -22.93 36.74
N TYR A 199 -13.39 -23.65 36.45
CA TYR A 199 -14.69 -23.37 37.04
C TYR A 199 -14.98 -24.40 38.14
N VAL A 200 -15.11 -23.91 39.37
CA VAL A 200 -15.73 -24.69 40.45
C VAL A 200 -17.23 -24.74 40.13
N LEU A 201 -17.64 -25.85 39.53
CA LEU A 201 -19.06 -26.05 39.29
C LEU A 201 -19.81 -26.16 40.60
N PRO A 202 -21.04 -25.59 40.72
CA PRO A 202 -21.88 -25.78 41.87
C PRO A 202 -22.08 -27.27 42.15
N LYS A 203 -22.19 -27.64 43.43
CA LYS A 203 -22.43 -29.02 43.83
C LYS A 203 -23.66 -29.58 43.10
N GLY A 204 -23.47 -30.66 42.34
CA GLY A 204 -24.54 -31.33 41.62
C GLY A 204 -24.55 -31.13 40.10
N ILE A 205 -23.63 -30.33 39.53
CA ILE A 205 -23.48 -30.18 38.08
C ILE A 205 -22.27 -30.98 37.59
N SER A 206 -22.50 -31.89 36.66
CA SER A 206 -21.48 -32.71 36.05
C SER A 206 -20.75 -31.94 34.92
N LYS A 207 -19.47 -32.25 34.70
CA LYS A 207 -18.63 -31.73 33.61
C LYS A 207 -18.90 -32.40 32.22
N THR A 208 -20.11 -32.89 32.00
CA THR A 208 -20.47 -33.58 30.71
C THR A 208 -20.72 -32.58 29.64
#